data_20075e11f8b43cb10279ef71285796c3
#
_entry.id   20075e11f8b43cb10279ef71285796c3
#
_cell.length_a   1.000
_cell.length_b   1.000
_cell.length_c   1.000
_cell.angle_alpha   90.00
_cell.angle_beta   90.00
_cell.angle_gamma   90.00
#
_symmetry.space_group_name_H-M   'P 1'
#
loop_
_entity.id
_entity.type
_entity.pdbx_description
1 polymer ?
#
loop_
_entity_poly.entity_id
_entity_poly.type
_entity_poly.pdbx_seq_one_letter_code
_entity_poly.pdbx_strand_id
1 'polypeptide(L)'
;MSLINTQVQPFKTTAFVNRGGKGEFIEVTDESLKGKWSVLIFMPAAFTFNCPTEIEDAAEHYAEFQKMDAEVFIVTTDTHFSHKVWHETSDAVGKAKFYLVGDPTHQLTNNFGVHIPEEGLALRGTFVIDPSGTIKTMEVHSNEIARDVSETVRKLKAARYTAAHPDEVCPAKWKEGEKTLKPSIDLVGKI
;
A
#
# COMPACT_ATOMS: atom_id res chain seq x y z
N MET A 1 -11.34 4.42 14.53
CA MET A 1 -10.09 4.64 15.31
C MET A 1 -8.92 4.66 14.33
N SER A 2 -7.93 5.57 14.50
CA SER A 2 -6.77 5.60 13.61
C SER A 2 -5.84 4.40 13.88
N LEU A 3 -5.30 3.82 12.81
CA LEU A 3 -4.31 2.73 12.88
C LEU A 3 -2.86 3.24 12.89
N ILE A 4 -2.65 4.55 12.81
CA ILE A 4 -1.31 5.15 12.77
C ILE A 4 -0.54 4.83 14.05
N ASN A 5 0.72 4.40 13.87
CA ASN A 5 1.65 3.95 14.91
C ASN A 5 1.18 2.67 15.65
N THR A 6 0.27 1.89 15.08
CA THR A 6 -0.05 0.54 15.57
C THR A 6 0.65 -0.53 14.73
N GLN A 7 0.83 -1.70 15.31
CA GLN A 7 1.35 -2.89 14.60
C GLN A 7 0.27 -3.49 13.71
N VAL A 8 0.67 -3.99 12.54
CA VAL A 8 -0.21 -4.81 11.69
C VAL A 8 -0.68 -6.01 12.50
N GLN A 9 -1.99 -6.26 12.47
CA GLN A 9 -2.58 -7.42 13.14
C GLN A 9 -2.25 -8.71 12.37
N PRO A 10 -2.11 -9.85 13.04
CA PRO A 10 -1.84 -11.12 12.39
C PRO A 10 -2.89 -11.45 11.31
N PHE A 11 -2.40 -11.92 10.18
CA PHE A 11 -3.22 -12.45 9.09
C PHE A 11 -2.46 -13.52 8.31
N LYS A 12 -3.21 -14.32 7.54
CA LYS A 12 -2.65 -15.30 6.63
C LYS A 12 -3.56 -15.43 5.42
N THR A 13 -2.98 -15.24 4.24
CA THR A 13 -3.70 -15.34 2.97
C THR A 13 -2.78 -15.77 1.84
N THR A 14 -3.30 -15.82 0.61
CA THR A 14 -2.54 -16.17 -0.60
C THR A 14 -2.59 -15.03 -1.62
N ALA A 15 -1.45 -14.73 -2.22
CA ALA A 15 -1.30 -13.79 -3.32
C ALA A 15 -0.94 -14.53 -4.62
N PHE A 16 -1.28 -13.90 -5.74
CA PHE A 16 -0.69 -14.17 -7.05
C PHE A 16 0.42 -13.15 -7.32
N VAL A 17 1.54 -13.59 -7.89
CA VAL A 17 2.62 -12.71 -8.35
C VAL A 17 3.21 -13.23 -9.66
N ASN A 18 3.52 -12.33 -10.60
CA ASN A 18 4.23 -12.65 -11.84
C ASN A 18 5.32 -11.61 -12.10
N ARG A 19 6.58 -12.05 -12.01
CA ARG A 19 7.76 -11.20 -12.24
C ARG A 19 8.45 -11.48 -13.58
N GLY A 20 7.71 -11.97 -14.56
CA GLY A 20 8.22 -12.28 -15.91
C GLY A 20 8.39 -13.78 -16.15
N GLY A 21 7.42 -14.57 -15.75
CA GLY A 21 7.38 -16.02 -15.93
C GLY A 21 5.97 -16.57 -15.99
N LYS A 22 5.74 -17.74 -15.42
CA LYS A 22 4.41 -18.37 -15.33
C LYS A 22 3.53 -17.76 -14.23
N GLY A 23 4.10 -16.95 -13.36
CA GLY A 23 3.44 -16.55 -12.12
C GLY A 23 3.36 -17.68 -11.09
N GLU A 24 3.15 -17.33 -9.85
CA GLU A 24 3.08 -18.27 -8.73
C GLU A 24 2.08 -17.80 -7.67
N PHE A 25 1.62 -18.73 -6.87
CA PHE A 25 0.85 -18.46 -5.67
C PHE A 25 1.77 -18.50 -4.46
N ILE A 26 1.74 -17.41 -3.68
CA ILE A 26 2.61 -17.26 -2.51
C ILE A 26 1.74 -16.98 -1.28
N GLU A 27 2.07 -17.63 -0.18
CA GLU A 27 1.50 -17.30 1.12
C GLU A 27 1.99 -15.93 1.59
N VAL A 28 1.08 -15.07 2.04
CA VAL A 28 1.36 -13.75 2.60
C VAL A 28 0.80 -13.67 4.01
N THR A 29 1.63 -13.23 4.95
CA THR A 29 1.29 -13.06 6.36
C THR A 29 1.71 -11.67 6.83
N ASP A 30 1.35 -11.28 8.06
CA ASP A 30 1.89 -10.08 8.69
C ASP A 30 3.43 -10.10 8.76
N GLU A 31 4.06 -11.25 8.93
CA GLU A 31 5.53 -11.39 8.89
C GLU A 31 6.11 -11.07 7.50
N SER A 32 5.35 -11.31 6.42
CA SER A 32 5.77 -10.98 5.06
C SER A 32 5.93 -9.47 4.84
N LEU A 33 5.32 -8.64 5.70
CA LEU A 33 5.38 -7.17 5.64
C LEU A 33 6.55 -6.59 6.42
N LYS A 34 7.29 -7.42 7.19
CA LYS A 34 8.41 -6.98 8.04
C LYS A 34 9.76 -7.09 7.32
N GLY A 35 10.77 -6.42 7.88
CA GLY A 35 12.14 -6.41 7.35
C GLY A 35 12.38 -5.48 6.16
N LYS A 36 11.33 -4.96 5.53
CA LYS A 36 11.35 -3.97 4.47
C LYS A 36 10.14 -3.05 4.60
N TRP A 37 10.13 -1.96 3.86
CA TRP A 37 8.93 -1.12 3.75
C TRP A 37 7.85 -1.86 2.94
N SER A 38 6.60 -1.72 3.34
CA SER A 38 5.48 -2.35 2.65
C SER A 38 4.38 -1.32 2.39
N VAL A 39 3.80 -1.39 1.19
CA VAL A 39 2.67 -0.56 0.79
C VAL A 39 1.49 -1.48 0.47
N LEU A 40 0.45 -1.43 1.29
CA LEU A 40 -0.81 -2.14 1.05
C LEU A 40 -1.80 -1.17 0.40
N ILE A 41 -2.38 -1.61 -0.72
CA ILE A 41 -3.36 -0.86 -1.50
C ILE A 41 -4.61 -1.71 -1.63
N PHE A 42 -5.63 -1.41 -0.84
CA PHE A 42 -6.93 -2.09 -0.89
C PHE A 42 -7.79 -1.52 -2.02
N MET A 43 -8.50 -2.38 -2.70
CA MET A 43 -9.45 -2.08 -3.78
C MET A 43 -10.73 -2.89 -3.60
N PRO A 44 -11.88 -2.43 -4.12
CA PRO A 44 -13.15 -3.15 -3.96
C PRO A 44 -13.11 -4.60 -4.46
N ALA A 45 -12.85 -4.79 -5.75
CA ALA A 45 -12.87 -6.11 -6.39
C ALA A 45 -12.10 -6.14 -7.70
N ALA A 46 -11.67 -7.32 -8.11
CA ALA A 46 -11.14 -7.60 -9.44
C ALA A 46 -12.23 -7.41 -10.53
N PHE A 47 -11.78 -7.21 -11.78
CA PHE A 47 -12.66 -7.05 -12.96
C PHE A 47 -13.63 -5.87 -12.89
N THR A 48 -13.33 -4.82 -12.12
CA THR A 48 -14.11 -3.58 -12.04
C THR A 48 -13.52 -2.49 -12.93
N PHE A 49 -13.90 -1.22 -12.73
CA PHE A 49 -13.61 -0.14 -13.68
C PHE A 49 -12.37 0.68 -13.31
N ASN A 50 -12.32 1.24 -12.08
CA ASN A 50 -11.21 2.07 -11.62
C ASN A 50 -10.00 1.25 -11.16
N CYS A 51 -10.22 0.03 -10.63
CA CYS A 51 -9.14 -0.77 -10.05
C CYS A 51 -8.00 -1.07 -11.04
N PRO A 52 -8.25 -1.41 -12.32
CA PRO A 52 -7.18 -1.61 -13.29
C PRO A 52 -6.31 -0.37 -13.50
N THR A 53 -6.88 0.84 -13.45
CA THR A 53 -6.12 2.09 -13.64
C THR A 53 -5.17 2.35 -12.48
N GLU A 54 -5.58 2.05 -11.25
CA GLU A 54 -4.73 2.18 -10.06
C GLU A 54 -3.59 1.13 -10.05
N ILE A 55 -3.85 -0.08 -10.57
CA ILE A 55 -2.82 -1.12 -10.71
C ILE A 55 -1.79 -0.71 -11.77
N GLU A 56 -2.23 -0.14 -12.88
CA GLU A 56 -1.36 0.37 -13.92
C GLU A 56 -0.47 1.49 -13.40
N ASP A 57 -1.02 2.48 -12.69
CA ASP A 57 -0.28 3.57 -12.05
C ASP A 57 0.73 3.02 -11.02
N ALA A 58 0.35 2.03 -10.21
CA ALA A 58 1.26 1.36 -9.28
C ALA A 58 2.39 0.63 -10.02
N ALA A 59 2.12 0.03 -11.18
CA ALA A 59 3.12 -0.66 -11.98
C ALA A 59 4.12 0.32 -12.62
N GLU A 60 3.67 1.49 -13.03
CA GLU A 60 4.54 2.56 -13.54
C GLU A 60 5.52 3.06 -12.47
N HIS A 61 5.08 3.13 -11.22
CA HIS A 61 5.90 3.56 -10.08
C HIS A 61 6.66 2.42 -9.38
N TYR A 62 6.47 1.15 -9.79
CA TYR A 62 7.02 0.01 -9.04
C TYR A 62 8.54 0.03 -8.92
N ALA A 63 9.26 0.49 -9.95
CA ALA A 63 10.71 0.64 -9.89
C ALA A 63 11.18 1.65 -8.83
N GLU A 64 10.37 2.67 -8.52
CA GLU A 64 10.67 3.62 -7.44
C GLU A 64 10.49 2.96 -6.07
N PHE A 65 9.43 2.18 -5.89
CA PHE A 65 9.24 1.40 -4.66
C PHE A 65 10.41 0.45 -4.41
N GLN A 66 10.85 -0.28 -5.43
CA GLN A 66 11.99 -1.20 -5.32
C GLN A 66 13.29 -0.49 -4.95
N LYS A 67 13.58 0.70 -5.51
CA LYS A 67 14.76 1.51 -5.13
C LYS A 67 14.73 1.95 -3.67
N MET A 68 13.54 1.99 -3.07
CA MET A 68 13.34 2.33 -1.66
C MET A 68 13.30 1.11 -0.75
N ASP A 69 13.63 -0.09 -1.24
CA ASP A 69 13.46 -1.35 -0.52
C ASP A 69 12.01 -1.50 0.00
N ALA A 70 11.06 -1.20 -0.87
CA ALA A 70 9.64 -1.27 -0.56
C ALA A 70 8.92 -2.24 -1.49
N GLU A 71 8.00 -3.01 -0.94
CA GLU A 71 7.16 -3.94 -1.69
C GLU A 71 5.71 -3.49 -1.71
N VAL A 72 5.02 -3.77 -2.81
CA VAL A 72 3.62 -3.39 -3.03
C VAL A 72 2.73 -4.62 -2.96
N PHE A 73 1.62 -4.48 -2.25
CA PHE A 73 0.59 -5.50 -2.06
C PHE A 73 -0.77 -4.89 -2.42
N ILE A 74 -1.31 -5.27 -3.57
CA ILE A 74 -2.69 -4.93 -3.96
C ILE A 74 -3.62 -5.96 -3.35
N VAL A 75 -4.64 -5.51 -2.63
CA VAL A 75 -5.57 -6.39 -1.90
C VAL A 75 -6.99 -6.16 -2.40
N THR A 76 -7.67 -7.24 -2.78
CA THR A 76 -9.14 -7.25 -2.99
C THR A 76 -9.76 -8.39 -2.20
N THR A 77 -11.07 -8.36 -2.04
CA THR A 77 -11.81 -9.45 -1.37
C THR A 77 -11.98 -10.70 -2.23
N ASP A 78 -11.45 -10.68 -3.46
CA ASP A 78 -11.42 -11.84 -4.35
C ASP A 78 -10.40 -12.90 -3.92
N THR A 79 -10.42 -14.03 -4.61
CA THR A 79 -9.41 -15.06 -4.44
C THR A 79 -8.17 -14.79 -5.31
N HIS A 80 -7.04 -15.37 -4.92
CA HIS A 80 -5.80 -15.34 -5.71
C HIS A 80 -5.97 -15.98 -7.11
N PHE A 81 -6.96 -16.89 -7.30
CA PHE A 81 -7.31 -17.46 -8.61
C PHE A 81 -7.91 -16.40 -9.53
N SER A 82 -8.81 -15.55 -9.01
CA SER A 82 -9.34 -14.40 -9.74
C SER A 82 -8.22 -13.45 -10.16
N HIS A 83 -7.29 -13.15 -9.27
CA HIS A 83 -6.15 -12.28 -9.56
C HIS A 83 -5.26 -12.84 -10.66
N LYS A 84 -5.00 -14.15 -10.68
CA LYS A 84 -4.27 -14.79 -11.77
C LYS A 84 -4.93 -14.54 -13.13
N VAL A 85 -6.22 -14.84 -13.24
CA VAL A 85 -6.97 -14.65 -14.49
C VAL A 85 -7.03 -13.17 -14.87
N TRP A 86 -7.26 -12.30 -13.90
CA TRP A 86 -7.31 -10.86 -14.14
C TRP A 86 -5.97 -10.31 -14.69
N HIS A 87 -4.84 -10.76 -14.11
CA HIS A 87 -3.51 -10.43 -14.60
C HIS A 87 -3.27 -10.95 -16.05
N GLU A 88 -3.77 -12.13 -16.38
CA GLU A 88 -3.57 -12.74 -17.69
C GLU A 88 -4.49 -12.15 -18.78
N THR A 89 -5.59 -11.52 -18.41
CA THR A 89 -6.62 -11.05 -19.36
C THR A 89 -6.75 -9.54 -19.48
N SER A 90 -6.09 -8.78 -18.59
CA SER A 90 -6.13 -7.31 -18.59
C SER A 90 -4.74 -6.74 -18.89
N ASP A 91 -4.62 -5.95 -19.94
CA ASP A 91 -3.35 -5.30 -20.33
C ASP A 91 -2.79 -4.38 -19.22
N ALA A 92 -3.68 -3.68 -18.50
CA ALA A 92 -3.30 -2.81 -17.39
C ALA A 92 -2.78 -3.63 -16.19
N VAL A 93 -3.54 -4.64 -15.77
CA VAL A 93 -3.20 -5.48 -14.61
C VAL A 93 -2.02 -6.40 -14.91
N GLY A 94 -1.86 -6.83 -16.17
CA GLY A 94 -0.72 -7.63 -16.65
C GLY A 94 0.65 -6.95 -16.50
N LYS A 95 0.67 -5.63 -16.28
CA LYS A 95 1.92 -4.89 -15.97
C LYS A 95 2.40 -5.09 -14.53
N ALA A 96 1.55 -5.57 -13.62
CA ALA A 96 1.88 -5.76 -12.22
C ALA A 96 2.94 -6.83 -12.01
N LYS A 97 4.04 -6.47 -11.35
CA LYS A 97 5.13 -7.37 -10.92
C LYS A 97 5.17 -7.54 -9.39
N PHE A 98 4.22 -6.98 -8.71
CA PHE A 98 4.01 -7.02 -7.26
C PHE A 98 2.90 -8.00 -6.90
N TYR A 99 2.61 -8.13 -5.61
CA TYR A 99 1.66 -9.09 -5.10
C TYR A 99 0.21 -8.65 -5.31
N LEU A 100 -0.61 -9.50 -5.93
CA LEU A 100 -2.06 -9.39 -6.00
C LEU A 100 -2.65 -10.33 -4.95
N VAL A 101 -3.05 -9.76 -3.81
CA VAL A 101 -3.40 -10.49 -2.59
C VAL A 101 -4.90 -10.71 -2.52
N GLY A 102 -5.31 -11.97 -2.38
CA GLY A 102 -6.71 -12.31 -2.14
C GLY A 102 -7.07 -12.21 -0.66
N ASP A 103 -8.23 -11.64 -0.35
CA ASP A 103 -8.78 -11.59 1.02
C ASP A 103 -10.22 -12.10 1.09
N PRO A 104 -10.50 -13.33 0.62
CA PRO A 104 -11.87 -13.88 0.60
C PRO A 104 -12.45 -14.13 2.00
N THR A 105 -11.63 -14.12 3.03
CA THR A 105 -12.06 -14.22 4.43
C THR A 105 -12.34 -12.87 5.07
N HIS A 106 -12.06 -11.77 4.38
CA HIS A 106 -12.15 -10.39 4.87
C HIS A 106 -11.26 -10.11 6.09
N GLN A 107 -10.27 -10.96 6.37
CA GLN A 107 -9.39 -10.76 7.53
C GLN A 107 -8.54 -9.50 7.38
N LEU A 108 -7.93 -9.30 6.21
CA LEU A 108 -7.13 -8.10 5.94
C LEU A 108 -8.00 -6.84 5.92
N THR A 109 -9.10 -6.84 5.19
CA THR A 109 -9.99 -5.67 5.10
C THR A 109 -10.56 -5.27 6.46
N ASN A 110 -10.85 -6.23 7.34
CA ASN A 110 -11.26 -5.97 8.72
C ASN A 110 -10.10 -5.43 9.58
N ASN A 111 -8.90 -6.03 9.49
CA ASN A 111 -7.73 -5.60 10.25
C ASN A 111 -7.33 -4.15 9.93
N PHE A 112 -7.52 -3.73 8.69
CA PHE A 112 -7.21 -2.38 8.24
C PHE A 112 -8.40 -1.41 8.26
N GLY A 113 -9.58 -1.87 8.72
CA GLY A 113 -10.77 -1.02 8.89
C GLY A 113 -11.35 -0.48 7.58
N VAL A 114 -11.18 -1.22 6.48
CA VAL A 114 -11.65 -0.83 5.13
C VAL A 114 -12.73 -1.76 4.58
N HIS A 115 -13.23 -2.70 5.38
CA HIS A 115 -14.29 -3.62 4.98
C HIS A 115 -15.64 -2.91 4.90
N ILE A 116 -16.41 -3.18 3.84
CA ILE A 116 -17.81 -2.79 3.66
C ILE A 116 -18.65 -4.06 3.82
N PRO A 117 -19.17 -4.34 5.02
CA PRO A 117 -19.83 -5.62 5.31
C PRO A 117 -21.04 -5.92 4.44
N GLU A 118 -21.81 -4.90 4.09
CA GLU A 118 -23.03 -5.01 3.30
C GLU A 118 -22.77 -5.42 1.84
N GLU A 119 -21.57 -5.13 1.35
CA GLU A 119 -21.15 -5.42 -0.04
C GLU A 119 -20.17 -6.58 -0.13
N GLY A 120 -19.50 -6.92 0.98
CA GLY A 120 -18.39 -7.87 0.99
C GLY A 120 -17.15 -7.34 0.26
N LEU A 121 -17.03 -6.02 0.13
CA LEU A 121 -15.98 -5.33 -0.60
C LEU A 121 -15.07 -4.53 0.35
N ALA A 122 -13.99 -3.97 -0.20
CA ALA A 122 -13.14 -3.03 0.49
C ALA A 122 -13.33 -1.59 -0.02
N LEU A 123 -13.15 -0.61 0.87
CA LEU A 123 -12.85 0.77 0.49
C LEU A 123 -11.47 0.86 -0.16
N ARG A 124 -11.18 1.96 -0.85
CA ARG A 124 -9.86 2.23 -1.40
C ARG A 124 -8.91 2.73 -0.33
N GLY A 125 -8.27 1.81 0.40
CA GLY A 125 -7.31 2.12 1.46
C GLY A 125 -5.87 1.99 0.98
N THR A 126 -5.00 2.93 1.36
CA THR A 126 -3.54 2.85 1.16
C THR A 126 -2.84 2.98 2.50
N PHE A 127 -1.93 2.05 2.79
CA PHE A 127 -1.19 2.01 4.04
C PHE A 127 0.30 1.84 3.76
N VAL A 128 1.12 2.69 4.34
CA VAL A 128 2.59 2.55 4.34
C VAL A 128 3.00 1.99 5.69
N ILE A 129 3.74 0.89 5.66
CA ILE A 129 4.16 0.12 6.82
C ILE A 129 5.68 0.09 6.86
N ASP A 130 6.26 0.40 8.02
CA ASP A 130 7.70 0.37 8.19
C ASP A 130 8.24 -1.06 8.39
N PRO A 131 9.57 -1.26 8.34
CA PRO A 131 10.17 -2.59 8.49
C PRO A 131 9.91 -3.30 9.83
N SER A 132 9.42 -2.59 10.84
CA SER A 132 8.98 -3.20 12.11
C SER A 132 7.56 -3.75 12.07
N GLY A 133 6.79 -3.48 11.00
CA GLY A 133 5.38 -3.79 10.89
C GLY A 133 4.45 -2.69 11.44
N THR A 134 4.98 -1.48 11.67
CA THR A 134 4.20 -0.34 12.18
C THR A 134 3.59 0.47 11.03
N ILE A 135 2.31 0.78 11.09
CA ILE A 135 1.60 1.60 10.10
C ILE A 135 1.99 3.07 10.28
N LYS A 136 2.61 3.67 9.27
CA LYS A 136 3.11 5.06 9.29
C LYS A 136 2.21 6.06 8.60
N THR A 137 1.53 5.66 7.53
CA THR A 137 0.53 6.49 6.86
C THR A 137 -0.70 5.68 6.53
N MET A 138 -1.86 6.32 6.51
CA MET A 138 -3.10 5.75 6.00
C MET A 138 -3.87 6.80 5.22
N GLU A 139 -4.50 6.35 4.15
CA GLU A 139 -5.41 7.13 3.31
C GLU A 139 -6.56 6.21 2.89
N VAL A 140 -7.79 6.68 3.03
CA VAL A 140 -8.97 5.90 2.66
C VAL A 140 -9.92 6.77 1.87
N HIS A 141 -10.27 6.32 0.66
CA HIS A 141 -11.21 6.97 -0.24
C HIS A 141 -12.49 6.15 -0.38
N SER A 142 -13.57 6.82 -0.74
CA SER A 142 -14.76 6.13 -1.25
C SER A 142 -14.46 5.49 -2.61
N ASN A 143 -15.27 4.49 -3.01
CA ASN A 143 -14.94 3.63 -4.15
C ASN A 143 -14.99 4.34 -5.51
N GLU A 144 -15.62 5.51 -5.59
CA GLU A 144 -15.70 6.33 -6.81
C GLU A 144 -14.44 7.15 -7.08
N ILE A 145 -13.57 7.33 -6.06
CA ILE A 145 -12.40 8.21 -6.13
C ILE A 145 -11.12 7.38 -6.17
N ALA A 146 -10.54 7.23 -7.36
CA ALA A 146 -9.24 6.60 -7.54
C ALA A 146 -8.11 7.43 -6.88
N ARG A 147 -7.00 6.78 -6.59
CA ARG A 147 -5.83 7.38 -5.93
C ARG A 147 -4.75 7.72 -6.95
N ASP A 148 -3.83 8.57 -6.54
CA ASP A 148 -2.60 8.92 -7.24
C ASP A 148 -1.42 8.21 -6.53
N VAL A 149 -0.78 7.26 -7.20
CA VAL A 149 0.32 6.47 -6.61
C VAL A 149 1.58 7.32 -6.44
N SER A 150 1.76 8.39 -7.21
CA SER A 150 2.88 9.32 -7.01
C SER A 150 2.87 9.96 -5.62
N GLU A 151 1.67 10.23 -5.08
CA GLU A 151 1.51 10.74 -3.72
C GLU A 151 1.83 9.66 -2.67
N THR A 152 1.53 8.39 -2.95
CA THR A 152 1.96 7.27 -2.10
C THR A 152 3.49 7.16 -2.08
N VAL A 153 4.15 7.29 -3.22
CA VAL A 153 5.62 7.34 -3.33
C VAL A 153 6.19 8.50 -2.50
N ARG A 154 5.60 9.70 -2.61
CA ARG A 154 6.01 10.87 -1.82
C ARG A 154 5.88 10.62 -0.32
N LYS A 155 4.75 10.04 0.12
CA LYS A 155 4.51 9.71 1.54
C LYS A 155 5.50 8.65 2.05
N LEU A 156 5.82 7.63 1.25
CA LEU A 156 6.82 6.63 1.58
C LEU A 156 8.21 7.27 1.74
N LYS A 157 8.61 8.17 0.82
CA LYS A 157 9.87 8.92 0.94
C LYS A 157 9.94 9.71 2.24
N ALA A 158 8.86 10.42 2.58
CA ALA A 158 8.78 11.18 3.83
C ALA A 158 8.86 10.26 5.07
N ALA A 159 8.14 9.14 5.07
CA ALA A 159 8.16 8.18 6.17
C ALA A 159 9.56 7.57 6.37
N ARG A 160 10.25 7.22 5.28
CA ARG A 160 11.63 6.72 5.32
C ARG A 160 12.61 7.78 5.83
N TYR A 161 12.46 9.00 5.36
CA TYR A 161 13.31 10.10 5.80
C TYR A 161 13.20 10.33 7.31
N THR A 162 11.97 10.47 7.83
CA THR A 162 11.75 10.70 9.26
C THR A 162 12.14 9.51 10.13
N ALA A 163 12.06 8.28 9.61
CA ALA A 163 12.57 7.09 10.31
C ALA A 163 14.11 7.13 10.46
N ALA A 164 14.83 7.67 9.46
CA ALA A 164 16.28 7.82 9.50
C ALA A 164 16.73 9.09 10.25
N HIS A 165 15.85 10.09 10.42
CA HIS A 165 16.12 11.38 11.02
C HIS A 165 15.06 11.71 12.09
N PRO A 166 15.11 11.07 13.27
CA PRO A 166 14.05 11.16 14.29
C PRO A 166 13.88 12.57 14.88
N ASP A 167 14.89 13.46 14.72
CA ASP A 167 14.86 14.84 15.19
C ASP A 167 14.30 15.82 14.15
N GLU A 168 13.89 15.33 12.98
CA GLU A 168 13.42 16.16 11.89
C GLU A 168 11.99 15.81 11.48
N VAL A 169 11.27 16.80 10.96
CA VAL A 169 9.93 16.63 10.41
C VAL A 169 9.87 17.14 8.98
N CYS A 170 9.12 16.44 8.13
CA CYS A 170 8.86 16.86 6.76
C CYS A 170 7.70 17.87 6.74
N PRO A 171 7.90 19.10 6.27
CA PRO A 171 6.83 20.08 6.18
C PRO A 171 5.81 19.71 5.09
N ALA A 172 4.71 20.48 5.01
CA ALA A 172 3.69 20.30 3.98
C ALA A 172 4.31 20.32 2.57
N LYS A 173 3.84 19.39 1.71
CA LYS A 173 4.34 19.22 0.32
C LYS A 173 5.80 18.81 0.16
N TRP A 174 6.49 18.47 1.25
CA TRP A 174 7.89 18.09 1.20
C TRP A 174 8.17 17.00 0.16
N LYS A 175 9.24 17.19 -0.58
CA LYS A 175 9.80 16.22 -1.51
C LYS A 175 11.24 15.89 -1.11
N GLU A 176 11.70 14.71 -1.51
CA GLU A 176 13.07 14.26 -1.24
C GLU A 176 14.10 15.27 -1.76
N GLY A 177 15.05 15.64 -0.89
CA GLY A 177 16.06 16.68 -1.15
C GLY A 177 15.66 18.09 -0.72
N GLU A 178 14.42 18.33 -0.32
CA GLU A 178 13.99 19.62 0.22
C GLU A 178 14.31 19.77 1.71
N LYS A 179 14.27 21.01 2.20
CA LYS A 179 14.56 21.34 3.60
C LYS A 179 13.51 20.72 4.52
N THR A 180 13.99 20.22 5.64
CA THR A 180 13.18 19.74 6.77
C THR A 180 13.20 20.76 7.91
N LEU A 181 12.40 20.52 8.94
CA LEU A 181 12.37 21.33 10.15
C LEU A 181 12.89 20.51 11.33
N LYS A 182 13.70 21.14 12.20
CA LYS A 182 14.08 20.60 13.50
C LYS A 182 13.21 21.24 14.57
N PRO A 183 12.21 20.53 15.12
CA PRO A 183 11.36 21.09 16.16
C PRO A 183 12.18 21.63 17.33
N SER A 184 11.93 22.89 17.69
CA SER A 184 12.57 23.54 18.84
C SER A 184 11.65 24.63 19.40
N ILE A 185 11.87 25.02 20.65
CA ILE A 185 11.13 26.12 21.27
C ILE A 185 11.30 27.45 20.49
N ASP A 186 12.43 27.64 19.84
CA ASP A 186 12.74 28.86 19.09
C ASP A 186 11.97 28.97 17.76
N LEU A 187 11.40 27.88 17.27
CA LEU A 187 10.56 27.85 16.07
C LEU A 187 9.09 28.14 16.35
N VAL A 188 8.67 28.09 17.61
CA VAL A 188 7.26 28.34 17.98
C VAL A 188 6.87 29.77 17.61
N GLY A 189 5.86 29.90 16.74
CA GLY A 189 5.36 31.19 16.26
C GLY A 189 6.25 31.89 15.22
N LYS A 190 7.27 31.20 14.67
CA LYS A 190 8.17 31.74 13.64
C LYS A 190 8.08 31.06 12.28
N ILE A 191 7.15 30.12 12.13
CA ILE A 191 6.90 29.38 10.89
C ILE A 191 5.58 29.83 10.30
#